data_39fa8063d80cf0acd903245a632aed0d
#
_entry.id   39fa8063d80cf0acd903245a632aed0d
#
_cell.length_a   1.000
_cell.length_b   1.000
_cell.length_c   1.000
_cell.angle_alpha   90.00
_cell.angle_beta   90.00
_cell.angle_gamma   90.00
#
_symmetry.space_group_name_H-M   'P 1'
#
loop_
_entity.id
_entity.type
_entity.pdbx_description
1 polymer ?
#
loop_
_entity_poly.entity_id
_entity_poly.type
_entity_poly.pdbx_seq_one_letter_code
_entity_poly.pdbx_strand_id
1 'polypeptide(L)'
;LDRQVSRWPRSLRLAMTAGAEHYTATLGHFVLAGEAANGFHPTMQKLVVWHATEEVEHKSVAFDVMQAVGIGYPTRILGFLLASLVLVSFTAVGSRMLMRQDGLDRSQIRTARAELRRRDDPELVRATGRQLKAYFRRDFHPDQFDDREMAARRLAQIDLEMRAA
;
A
#
# COMPACT_ATOMS: atom_id res chain seq x y z
N LEU A 1 7.58 3.12 20.01
CA LEU A 1 7.79 3.76 18.69
C LEU A 1 7.45 5.25 18.75
N ASP A 2 6.33 5.62 19.37
CA ASP A 2 5.81 6.99 19.39
C ASP A 2 6.77 8.00 20.03
N ARG A 3 7.36 7.68 21.20
CA ARG A 3 8.30 8.58 21.90
C ARG A 3 9.62 8.84 21.15
N GLN A 4 10.05 7.95 20.28
CA GLN A 4 11.28 8.14 19.49
C GLN A 4 10.99 8.93 18.22
N VAL A 5 9.86 8.63 17.53
CA VAL A 5 9.45 9.33 16.33
C VAL A 5 9.05 10.79 16.63
N SER A 6 8.48 11.06 17.81
CA SER A 6 8.14 12.43 18.22
C SER A 6 9.35 13.38 18.35
N ARG A 7 10.58 12.84 18.49
CA ARG A 7 11.83 13.62 18.52
C ARG A 7 12.34 14.02 17.13
N TRP A 8 11.81 13.44 16.06
CA TRP A 8 12.22 13.78 14.71
C TRP A 8 11.60 15.09 14.25
N PRO A 9 12.27 15.85 13.35
CA PRO A 9 11.73 17.08 12.80
C PRO A 9 10.32 16.87 12.22
N ARG A 10 9.43 17.84 12.44
CA ARG A 10 8.04 17.76 11.94
C ARG A 10 7.99 17.57 10.42
N SER A 11 8.90 18.24 9.69
CA SER A 11 9.04 18.09 8.24
C SER A 11 9.35 16.66 7.82
N LEU A 12 10.25 15.97 8.54
CA LEU A 12 10.60 14.59 8.22
C LEU A 12 9.45 13.63 8.53
N ARG A 13 8.76 13.85 9.66
CA ARG A 13 7.57 13.03 10.00
C ARG A 13 6.47 13.16 8.96
N LEU A 14 6.16 14.38 8.51
CA LEU A 14 5.18 14.61 7.45
C LEU A 14 5.63 13.98 6.12
N ALA A 15 6.90 14.10 5.76
CA ALA A 15 7.44 13.44 4.58
C ALA A 15 7.37 11.91 4.66
N MET A 16 7.54 11.32 5.86
CA MET A 16 7.33 9.88 6.09
C MET A 16 5.87 9.49 5.95
N THR A 17 4.92 10.30 6.45
CA THR A 17 3.48 10.06 6.28
C THR A 17 3.12 10.08 4.79
N ALA A 18 3.52 11.12 4.04
CA ALA A 18 3.28 11.20 2.61
C ALA A 18 3.91 10.03 1.82
N GLY A 19 5.09 9.57 2.25
CA GLY A 19 5.73 8.38 1.68
C GLY A 19 4.99 7.08 2.00
N ALA A 20 4.47 6.94 3.21
CA ALA A 20 3.66 5.79 3.62
C ALA A 20 2.34 5.75 2.86
N GLU A 21 1.63 6.89 2.74
CA GLU A 21 0.39 6.98 1.96
C GLU A 21 0.59 6.64 0.48
N HIS A 22 1.70 7.07 -0.14
CA HIS A 22 2.01 6.65 -1.50
C HIS A 22 2.20 5.13 -1.60
N TYR A 23 2.83 4.53 -0.59
CA TYR A 23 3.06 3.08 -0.56
C TYR A 23 1.73 2.32 -0.42
N THR A 24 0.89 2.72 0.53
CA THR A 24 -0.39 2.05 0.81
C THR A 24 -1.39 2.27 -0.32
N ALA A 25 -1.45 3.46 -0.93
CA ALA A 25 -2.27 3.72 -2.10
C ALA A 25 -1.84 2.87 -3.33
N THR A 26 -0.53 2.69 -3.54
CA THR A 26 -0.03 1.81 -4.60
C THR A 26 -0.40 0.34 -4.36
N LEU A 27 -0.34 -0.12 -3.10
CA LEU A 27 -0.83 -1.46 -2.73
C LEU A 27 -2.35 -1.55 -2.85
N GLY A 28 -3.08 -0.49 -2.48
CA GLY A 28 -4.53 -0.38 -2.68
C GLY A 28 -4.89 -0.53 -4.16
N HIS A 29 -4.22 0.18 -5.05
CA HIS A 29 -4.37 0.01 -6.50
C HIS A 29 -4.14 -1.45 -6.93
N PHE A 30 -3.06 -2.09 -6.45
CA PHE A 30 -2.77 -3.50 -6.76
C PHE A 30 -3.91 -4.43 -6.33
N VAL A 31 -4.47 -4.23 -5.14
CA VAL A 31 -5.60 -5.02 -4.63
C VAL A 31 -6.86 -4.81 -5.46
N LEU A 32 -7.17 -3.56 -5.82
CA LEU A 32 -8.38 -3.21 -6.56
C LEU A 32 -8.33 -3.64 -8.04
N ALA A 33 -7.16 -3.53 -8.67
CA ALA A 33 -6.96 -3.90 -10.08
C ALA A 33 -6.78 -5.40 -10.30
N GLY A 34 -6.37 -6.14 -9.25
CA GLY A 34 -6.05 -7.56 -9.32
C GLY A 34 -7.08 -8.45 -8.63
N GLU A 35 -6.71 -9.72 -8.52
CA GLU A 35 -7.53 -10.75 -7.86
C GLU A 35 -7.04 -11.05 -6.43
N ALA A 36 -6.19 -10.21 -5.85
CA ALA A 36 -5.55 -10.47 -4.58
C ALA A 36 -6.54 -10.72 -3.42
N ALA A 37 -7.71 -10.11 -3.48
CA ALA A 37 -8.78 -10.27 -2.48
C ALA A 37 -9.71 -11.47 -2.74
N ASN A 38 -9.71 -12.07 -3.93
CA ASN A 38 -10.70 -13.09 -4.33
C ASN A 38 -10.59 -14.42 -3.55
N GLY A 39 -9.47 -14.66 -2.86
CA GLY A 39 -9.28 -15.87 -2.04
C GLY A 39 -9.67 -15.71 -0.57
N PHE A 40 -10.12 -14.54 -0.16
CA PHE A 40 -10.50 -14.28 1.23
C PHE A 40 -11.96 -14.67 1.51
N HIS A 41 -12.25 -14.93 2.79
CA HIS A 41 -13.65 -15.03 3.25
C HIS A 41 -14.41 -13.74 2.87
N PRO A 42 -15.69 -13.80 2.44
CA PRO A 42 -16.42 -12.64 1.91
C PRO A 42 -16.36 -11.39 2.80
N THR A 43 -16.46 -11.55 4.12
CA THR A 43 -16.34 -10.44 5.08
C THR A 43 -14.95 -9.79 5.04
N MET A 44 -13.88 -10.58 4.92
CA MET A 44 -12.51 -10.08 4.82
C MET A 44 -12.25 -9.45 3.47
N GLN A 45 -12.81 -10.01 2.40
CA GLN A 45 -12.72 -9.46 1.06
C GLN A 45 -13.32 -8.05 1.03
N LYS A 46 -14.51 -7.86 1.60
CA LYS A 46 -15.14 -6.53 1.71
C LYS A 46 -14.26 -5.55 2.49
N LEU A 47 -13.74 -5.96 3.65
CA LEU A 47 -12.87 -5.12 4.46
C LEU A 47 -11.61 -4.69 3.70
N VAL A 48 -10.96 -5.63 3.03
CA VAL A 48 -9.72 -5.37 2.27
C VAL A 48 -9.99 -4.44 1.08
N VAL A 49 -11.07 -4.63 0.34
CA VAL A 49 -11.43 -3.77 -0.79
C VAL A 49 -11.86 -2.38 -0.32
N TRP A 50 -12.65 -2.29 0.75
CA TRP A 50 -13.00 -1.02 1.36
C TRP A 50 -11.75 -0.24 1.80
N HIS A 51 -10.86 -0.90 2.54
CA HIS A 51 -9.60 -0.28 2.99
C HIS A 51 -8.72 0.16 1.82
N ALA A 52 -8.59 -0.67 0.78
CA ALA A 52 -7.85 -0.31 -0.43
C ALA A 52 -8.46 0.91 -1.15
N THR A 53 -9.78 1.06 -1.13
CA THR A 53 -10.49 2.24 -1.66
C THR A 53 -10.15 3.49 -0.86
N GLU A 54 -10.22 3.43 0.47
CA GLU A 54 -9.83 4.54 1.36
C GLU A 54 -8.39 5.00 1.10
N GLU A 55 -7.44 4.07 0.92
CA GLU A 55 -6.04 4.41 0.61
C GLU A 55 -5.89 5.16 -0.73
N VAL A 56 -6.68 4.78 -1.74
CA VAL A 56 -6.71 5.47 -3.03
C VAL A 56 -7.32 6.88 -2.91
N GLU A 57 -8.37 7.05 -2.11
CA GLU A 57 -9.02 8.34 -1.88
C GLU A 57 -8.13 9.31 -1.11
N HIS A 58 -7.34 8.83 -0.15
CA HIS A 58 -6.51 9.65 0.71
C HIS A 58 -5.08 9.90 0.17
N LYS A 59 -4.70 9.31 -0.93
CA LYS A 59 -3.32 9.25 -1.45
C LYS A 59 -2.59 10.58 -1.60
N SER A 60 -3.32 11.69 -1.79
CA SER A 60 -2.71 13.02 -1.98
C SER A 60 -2.72 13.89 -0.72
N VAL A 61 -3.47 13.53 0.31
CA VAL A 61 -3.70 14.42 1.48
C VAL A 61 -2.40 14.83 2.17
N ALA A 62 -1.57 13.89 2.61
CA ALA A 62 -0.31 14.24 3.27
C ALA A 62 0.72 14.83 2.30
N PHE A 63 0.67 14.43 1.03
CA PHE A 63 1.54 15.00 -0.01
C PHE A 63 1.24 16.48 -0.24
N ASP A 64 -0.03 16.86 -0.35
CA ASP A 64 -0.46 18.25 -0.53
C ASP A 64 -0.09 19.12 0.67
N VAL A 65 -0.32 18.62 1.89
CA VAL A 65 0.12 19.31 3.11
C VAL A 65 1.63 19.48 3.12
N MET A 66 2.40 18.46 2.72
CA MET A 66 3.86 18.52 2.63
C MET A 66 4.33 19.59 1.65
N GLN A 67 3.67 19.72 0.49
CA GLN A 67 3.96 20.78 -0.48
C GLN A 67 3.58 22.16 0.06
N ALA A 68 2.39 22.30 0.65
CA ALA A 68 1.89 23.56 1.18
C ALA A 68 2.80 24.15 2.27
N VAL A 69 3.45 23.31 3.08
CA VAL A 69 4.42 23.76 4.10
C VAL A 69 5.85 23.88 3.56
N GLY A 70 6.07 23.72 2.25
CA GLY A 70 7.34 23.97 1.58
C GLY A 70 8.42 22.92 1.84
N ILE A 71 8.08 21.66 2.11
CA ILE A 71 9.06 20.60 2.31
C ILE A 71 9.70 20.22 0.97
N GLY A 72 11.02 20.42 0.88
CA GLY A 72 11.78 20.19 -0.34
C GLY A 72 12.00 18.71 -0.71
N TYR A 73 12.36 18.48 -1.96
CA TYR A 73 12.59 17.16 -2.55
C TYR A 73 13.51 16.24 -1.74
N PRO A 74 14.68 16.67 -1.19
CA PRO A 74 15.55 15.76 -0.44
C PRO A 74 14.86 15.19 0.82
N THR A 75 14.12 16.02 1.55
CA THR A 75 13.37 15.59 2.75
C THR A 75 12.22 14.66 2.36
N ARG A 76 11.53 14.92 1.25
CA ARG A 76 10.50 14.04 0.68
C ARG A 76 11.05 12.64 0.42
N ILE A 77 12.19 12.55 -0.29
CA ILE A 77 12.80 11.26 -0.62
C ILE A 77 13.31 10.54 0.63
N LEU A 78 13.97 11.25 1.54
CA LEU A 78 14.40 10.66 2.81
C LEU A 78 13.20 10.10 3.60
N GLY A 79 12.10 10.86 3.69
CA GLY A 79 10.86 10.43 4.33
C GLY A 79 10.30 9.15 3.70
N PHE A 80 10.24 9.07 2.37
CA PHE A 80 9.79 7.89 1.65
C PHE A 80 10.67 6.66 1.94
N LEU A 81 12.00 6.81 1.91
CA LEU A 81 12.93 5.71 2.19
C LEU A 81 12.80 5.20 3.62
N LEU A 82 12.65 6.09 4.59
CA LEU A 82 12.45 5.71 5.99
C LEU A 82 11.09 5.05 6.20
N ALA A 83 10.02 5.57 5.62
CA ALA A 83 8.69 4.95 5.65
C ALA A 83 8.71 3.55 5.02
N SER A 84 9.37 3.39 3.87
CA SER A 84 9.55 2.10 3.20
C SER A 84 10.31 1.11 4.08
N LEU A 85 11.39 1.54 4.72
CA LEU A 85 12.17 0.70 5.62
C LEU A 85 11.33 0.20 6.80
N VAL A 86 10.56 1.11 7.43
CA VAL A 86 9.68 0.76 8.56
C VAL A 86 8.60 -0.22 8.10
N LEU A 87 7.91 0.07 6.99
CA LEU A 87 6.81 -0.75 6.48
C LEU A 87 7.28 -2.16 6.09
N VAL A 88 8.36 -2.26 5.32
CA VAL A 88 8.95 -3.54 4.89
C VAL A 88 9.45 -4.34 6.10
N SER A 89 10.11 -3.69 7.06
CA SER A 89 10.60 -4.36 8.27
C SER A 89 9.44 -4.87 9.12
N PHE A 90 8.41 -4.06 9.33
CA PHE A 90 7.22 -4.43 10.09
C PHE A 90 6.48 -5.61 9.44
N THR A 91 6.26 -5.54 8.13
CA THR A 91 5.62 -6.61 7.38
C THR A 91 6.43 -7.90 7.41
N ALA A 92 7.76 -7.81 7.25
CA ALA A 92 8.64 -8.98 7.29
C ALA A 92 8.66 -9.65 8.67
N VAL A 93 8.72 -8.86 9.76
CA VAL A 93 8.71 -9.37 11.13
C VAL A 93 7.33 -9.97 11.45
N GLY A 94 6.24 -9.24 11.17
CA GLY A 94 4.86 -9.69 11.40
C GLY A 94 4.57 -11.00 10.65
N SER A 95 4.90 -11.05 9.36
CA SER A 95 4.73 -12.27 8.55
C SER A 95 5.52 -13.46 9.12
N ARG A 96 6.76 -13.23 9.58
CA ARG A 96 7.54 -14.31 10.22
C ARG A 96 6.92 -14.80 11.51
N MET A 97 6.39 -13.88 12.33
CA MET A 97 5.71 -14.26 13.59
C MET A 97 4.48 -15.12 13.31
N LEU A 98 3.62 -14.70 12.39
CA LEU A 98 2.40 -15.43 12.01
C LEU A 98 2.75 -16.81 11.43
N MET A 99 3.67 -16.89 10.47
CA MET A 99 4.09 -18.17 9.89
C MET A 99 4.68 -19.13 10.93
N ARG A 100 5.35 -18.61 11.98
CA ARG A 100 5.84 -19.44 13.07
C ARG A 100 4.71 -19.94 13.98
N GLN A 101 3.71 -19.10 14.26
CA GLN A 101 2.53 -19.49 15.03
C GLN A 101 1.73 -20.60 14.33
N ASP A 102 1.63 -20.51 13.00
CA ASP A 102 0.95 -21.52 12.16
C ASP A 102 1.79 -22.79 11.96
N GLY A 103 3.00 -22.86 12.52
CA GLY A 103 3.89 -24.02 12.42
C GLY A 103 4.39 -24.30 11.02
N LEU A 104 4.37 -23.32 10.12
CA LEU A 104 4.78 -23.50 8.72
C LEU A 104 6.29 -23.72 8.60
N ASP A 105 6.67 -24.78 7.90
CA ASP A 105 8.06 -25.05 7.57
C ASP A 105 8.54 -24.25 6.35
N ARG A 106 9.86 -24.28 6.11
CA ARG A 106 10.48 -23.53 5.01
C ARG A 106 10.01 -23.98 3.63
N SER A 107 9.65 -25.25 3.46
CA SER A 107 9.21 -25.83 2.19
C SER A 107 7.78 -25.34 1.86
N GLN A 108 6.90 -25.38 2.85
CA GLN A 108 5.53 -24.87 2.75
C GLN A 108 5.51 -23.37 2.40
N ILE A 109 6.32 -22.56 3.10
CA ILE A 109 6.47 -21.13 2.80
C ILE A 109 6.96 -20.89 1.38
N ARG A 110 7.95 -21.66 0.91
CA ARG A 110 8.48 -21.54 -0.45
C ARG A 110 7.42 -21.89 -1.50
N THR A 111 6.69 -22.98 -1.28
CA THR A 111 5.62 -23.43 -2.18
C THR A 111 4.49 -22.39 -2.25
N ALA A 112 4.00 -21.89 -1.11
CA ALA A 112 2.97 -20.86 -1.08
C ALA A 112 3.40 -19.57 -1.79
N ARG A 113 4.64 -19.13 -1.60
CA ARG A 113 5.19 -17.96 -2.31
C ARG A 113 5.29 -18.18 -3.82
N ALA A 114 5.67 -19.38 -4.25
CA ALA A 114 5.74 -19.70 -5.67
C ALA A 114 4.35 -19.70 -6.31
N GLU A 115 3.36 -20.20 -5.59
CA GLU A 115 1.96 -20.20 -6.04
C GLU A 115 1.38 -18.79 -6.12
N LEU A 116 1.59 -17.94 -5.12
CA LEU A 116 1.19 -16.53 -5.16
C LEU A 116 1.78 -15.81 -6.39
N ARG A 117 3.09 -15.97 -6.62
CA ARG A 117 3.75 -15.36 -7.80
C ARG A 117 3.21 -15.85 -9.14
N ARG A 118 2.62 -17.04 -9.21
CA ARG A 118 1.98 -17.55 -10.44
C ARG A 118 0.60 -16.97 -10.67
N ARG A 119 -0.07 -16.53 -9.60
CA ARG A 119 -1.39 -15.89 -9.66
C ARG A 119 -1.30 -14.40 -9.98
N ASP A 120 -0.19 -13.75 -9.62
CA ASP A 120 -0.01 -12.33 -9.90
C ASP A 120 0.10 -12.08 -11.41
N ASP A 121 -0.67 -11.13 -11.91
CA ASP A 121 -0.52 -10.63 -13.27
C ASP A 121 0.84 -9.90 -13.39
N PRO A 122 1.76 -10.35 -14.27
CA PRO A 122 3.06 -9.72 -14.42
C PRO A 122 2.99 -8.26 -14.84
N GLU A 123 1.96 -7.87 -15.61
CA GLU A 123 1.80 -6.47 -16.03
C GLU A 123 1.35 -5.59 -14.86
N LEU A 124 0.44 -6.09 -14.04
CA LEU A 124 0.01 -5.41 -12.81
C LEU A 124 1.19 -5.23 -11.84
N VAL A 125 2.02 -6.24 -11.65
CA VAL A 125 3.24 -6.16 -10.82
C VAL A 125 4.20 -5.09 -11.36
N ARG A 126 4.39 -5.03 -12.69
CA ARG A 126 5.23 -3.99 -13.32
C ARG A 126 4.61 -2.60 -13.18
N ALA A 127 3.29 -2.48 -13.33
CA ALA A 127 2.57 -1.21 -13.16
C ALA A 127 2.73 -0.69 -11.73
N THR A 128 2.54 -1.55 -10.73
CA THR A 128 2.77 -1.25 -9.30
C THR A 128 4.21 -0.77 -9.06
N GLY A 129 5.19 -1.44 -9.65
CA GLY A 129 6.59 -1.04 -9.56
C GLY A 129 6.88 0.32 -10.23
N ARG A 130 6.24 0.63 -11.36
CA ARG A 130 6.34 1.95 -12.02
C ARG A 130 5.73 3.04 -11.14
N GLN A 131 4.59 2.77 -10.51
CA GLN A 131 3.89 3.69 -9.63
C GLN A 131 4.73 4.04 -8.40
N LEU A 132 5.31 3.05 -7.72
CA LEU A 132 6.25 3.29 -6.61
C LEU A 132 7.48 4.10 -7.02
N LYS A 133 8.06 3.80 -8.19
CA LYS A 133 9.22 4.52 -8.72
C LYS A 133 8.91 5.96 -9.11
N ALA A 134 7.67 6.26 -9.48
CA ALA A 134 7.27 7.60 -9.86
C ALA A 134 7.47 8.62 -8.73
N TYR A 135 7.42 8.20 -7.46
CA TYR A 135 7.68 9.07 -6.30
C TYR A 135 9.05 9.76 -6.34
N PHE A 136 10.03 9.17 -7.04
CA PHE A 136 11.37 9.74 -7.19
C PHE A 136 11.45 10.84 -8.25
N ARG A 137 10.40 11.08 -9.04
CA ARG A 137 10.37 12.17 -10.00
C ARG A 137 10.18 13.50 -9.27
N ARG A 138 10.83 14.57 -9.74
CA ARG A 138 10.68 15.90 -9.14
C ARG A 138 9.28 16.49 -9.33
N ASP A 139 8.67 16.22 -10.47
CA ASP A 139 7.33 16.62 -10.88
C ASP A 139 6.23 15.65 -10.46
N PHE A 140 6.54 14.71 -9.58
CA PHE A 140 5.58 13.72 -9.09
C PHE A 140 4.48 14.38 -8.25
N HIS A 141 3.24 13.95 -8.52
CA HIS A 141 2.07 14.14 -7.66
C HIS A 141 1.24 12.86 -7.64
N PRO A 142 0.67 12.45 -6.49
CA PRO A 142 -0.14 11.22 -6.40
C PRO A 142 -1.33 11.19 -7.35
N ASP A 143 -1.97 12.33 -7.63
CA ASP A 143 -3.12 12.44 -8.54
C ASP A 143 -2.77 12.25 -10.03
N GLN A 144 -1.48 12.07 -10.37
CA GLN A 144 -1.09 11.64 -11.73
C GLN A 144 -1.58 10.20 -12.04
N PHE A 145 -1.95 9.44 -11.02
CA PHE A 145 -2.58 8.13 -11.15
C PHE A 145 -4.07 8.26 -10.80
N ASP A 146 -4.93 8.26 -11.84
CA ASP A 146 -6.38 8.35 -11.66
C ASP A 146 -6.98 6.95 -11.55
N ASP A 147 -7.13 6.50 -10.30
CA ASP A 147 -7.68 5.19 -9.93
C ASP A 147 -8.95 5.28 -9.08
N ARG A 148 -9.47 6.49 -8.86
CA ARG A 148 -10.69 6.74 -8.04
C ARG A 148 -11.92 6.06 -8.64
N GLU A 149 -12.11 6.14 -9.95
CA GLU A 149 -13.26 5.49 -10.61
C GLU A 149 -13.19 3.96 -10.52
N MET A 150 -11.99 3.39 -10.65
CA MET A 150 -11.77 1.95 -10.46
C MET A 150 -12.10 1.54 -9.01
N ALA A 151 -11.67 2.30 -8.01
CA ALA A 151 -11.94 2.06 -6.61
C ALA A 151 -13.44 2.09 -6.31
N ALA A 152 -14.17 3.10 -6.79
CA ALA A 152 -15.61 3.22 -6.62
C ALA A 152 -16.37 2.06 -7.28
N ARG A 153 -15.98 1.66 -8.51
CA ARG A 153 -16.59 0.52 -9.21
C ARG A 153 -16.37 -0.80 -8.46
N ARG A 154 -15.18 -1.03 -7.95
CA ARG A 154 -14.85 -2.27 -7.25
C ARG A 154 -15.60 -2.38 -5.92
N LEU A 155 -15.73 -1.28 -5.17
CA LEU A 155 -16.51 -1.25 -3.95
C LEU A 155 -18.00 -1.54 -4.22
N ALA A 156 -18.58 -0.88 -5.24
CA ALA A 156 -19.98 -1.11 -5.62
C ALA A 156 -20.24 -2.57 -6.05
N GLN A 157 -19.31 -3.19 -6.76
CA GLN A 157 -19.40 -4.60 -7.16
C GLN A 157 -19.47 -5.53 -5.93
N ILE A 158 -18.58 -5.35 -4.98
CA ILE A 158 -18.56 -6.17 -3.75
C ILE A 158 -19.83 -5.97 -2.90
N ASP A 159 -20.34 -4.76 -2.82
CA ASP A 159 -21.61 -4.51 -2.12
C ASP A 159 -22.81 -5.21 -2.80
N LEU A 160 -22.82 -5.29 -4.13
CA LEU A 160 -23.85 -6.06 -4.86
C LEU A 160 -23.72 -7.57 -4.62
N GLU A 161 -22.51 -8.12 -4.72
CA GLU A 161 -22.23 -9.54 -4.47
C GLU A 161 -22.65 -9.96 -3.06
N MET A 162 -22.41 -9.10 -2.06
CA MET A 162 -22.80 -9.36 -0.66
C MET A 162 -24.31 -9.30 -0.41
N ARG A 163 -25.07 -8.53 -1.21
CA ARG A 163 -26.54 -8.47 -1.09
C ARG A 163 -27.23 -9.65 -1.78
N ALA A 164 -26.53 -10.31 -2.70
CA ALA A 164 -27.02 -11.46 -3.44
C ALA A 164 -26.73 -12.81 -2.77
N ALA A 165 -25.84 -12.85 -1.77
CA ALA A 165 -25.44 -14.03 -1.01
C ALA A 165 -26.22 -14.19 0.31
#